data_7c19d17c01129364d7012a5f4f363326
#
_entry.id   7c19d17c01129364d7012a5f4f363326
#
_cell.length_a   1.000
_cell.length_b   1.000
_cell.length_c   1.000
_cell.angle_alpha   90.00
_cell.angle_beta   90.00
_cell.angle_gamma   90.00
#
_symmetry.space_group_name_H-M   'P 1'
#
loop_
_entity.id
_entity.type
_entity.pdbx_description
1 polymer ?
#
loop_
_entity_poly.entity_id
_entity_poly.type
_entity_poly.pdbx_seq_one_letter_code
_entity_poly.pdbx_strand_id
1 'polypeptide(L)'
;MKIGIYKDTFANNRGADIAVKNLATGLSERAHAVTLFDKSEFAAKVRGEYDVIVSTGTNEILDLAKVDGLPPIVQQFHTDPNYPFRHWIKRWRRNRAIKAALKKAAAFQVLREAHIEILQKLIGVSKERITVIGNWSSFEGRAKIRTEEKIILCPGAINADKNQSLLVDAFAAVTAEFPDWQVHIYGKGKAKEEAALKKKIDSYALRDKIVLKGYVDLEEPYRRCAFVAFPSKTEGFGMVIVDAAVFSKPTLMIHDWIGCGEVADPRDFALALRRLMSDVDFRRDLGESSRIYCSANYSREKILDEWEALLSEV
;
A
#
# COMPACT_ATOMS: atom_id res chain seq x y z
N MET A 1 18.37 -17.37 10.77
CA MET A 1 18.93 -16.04 11.11
C MET A 1 18.16 -15.45 12.30
N LYS A 2 18.81 -14.62 13.09
CA LYS A 2 18.20 -13.76 14.12
C LYS A 2 17.94 -12.39 13.49
N ILE A 3 16.67 -12.01 13.31
CA ILE A 3 16.27 -10.80 12.58
C ILE A 3 15.55 -9.82 13.51
N GLY A 4 16.10 -8.63 13.67
CA GLY A 4 15.42 -7.53 14.34
C GLY A 4 14.59 -6.73 13.34
N ILE A 5 13.30 -6.48 13.60
CA ILE A 5 12.47 -5.59 12.76
C ILE A 5 12.03 -4.42 13.64
N TYR A 6 12.53 -3.23 13.32
CA TYR A 6 12.22 -2.02 14.07
C TYR A 6 11.22 -1.13 13.35
N LYS A 7 10.14 -0.77 14.05
CA LYS A 7 9.12 0.15 13.60
C LYS A 7 8.75 1.15 14.70
N ASP A 8 8.71 2.45 14.37
CA ASP A 8 8.48 3.53 15.34
C ASP A 8 7.18 3.34 16.15
N THR A 9 6.10 2.91 15.50
CA THR A 9 4.81 2.63 16.15
C THR A 9 3.93 1.70 15.32
N PHE A 10 3.12 0.89 16.00
CA PHE A 10 2.08 0.02 15.41
C PHE A 10 0.65 0.54 15.67
N ALA A 11 0.50 1.79 16.10
CA ALA A 11 -0.77 2.31 16.62
C ALA A 11 -1.90 2.48 15.60
N ASN A 12 -1.65 2.37 14.29
CA ASN A 12 -2.59 2.84 13.27
C ASN A 12 -3.19 1.76 12.36
N ASN A 13 -2.80 0.49 12.42
CA ASN A 13 -3.23 -0.60 11.52
C ASN A 13 -3.30 -0.18 10.02
N ARG A 14 -2.36 0.66 9.58
CA ARG A 14 -2.25 1.11 8.19
C ARG A 14 -1.59 0.03 7.35
N GLY A 15 -1.69 0.12 6.02
CA GLY A 15 -1.10 -0.86 5.10
C GLY A 15 0.38 -1.16 5.38
N ALA A 16 1.18 -0.15 5.77
CA ALA A 16 2.57 -0.36 6.17
C ALA A 16 2.71 -1.20 7.46
N ASP A 17 1.83 -1.00 8.45
CA ASP A 17 1.86 -1.77 9.70
C ASP A 17 1.48 -3.24 9.45
N ILE A 18 0.51 -3.46 8.56
CA ILE A 18 0.09 -4.81 8.13
C ILE A 18 1.24 -5.48 7.38
N ALA A 19 1.89 -4.81 6.43
CA ALA A 19 3.01 -5.35 5.66
C ALA A 19 4.19 -5.76 6.57
N VAL A 20 4.54 -4.95 7.57
CA VAL A 20 5.61 -5.28 8.54
C VAL A 20 5.24 -6.47 9.41
N LYS A 21 4.01 -6.54 9.91
CA LYS A 21 3.53 -7.69 10.71
C LYS A 21 3.49 -8.96 9.87
N ASN A 22 3.01 -8.89 8.63
CA ASN A 22 3.02 -10.01 7.70
C ASN A 22 4.44 -10.52 7.46
N LEU A 23 5.39 -9.61 7.19
CA LEU A 23 6.80 -9.97 7.00
C LEU A 23 7.37 -10.67 8.23
N ALA A 24 7.18 -10.11 9.42
CA ALA A 24 7.67 -10.70 10.66
C ALA A 24 7.09 -12.11 10.88
N THR A 25 5.79 -12.29 10.69
CA THR A 25 5.12 -13.58 10.81
C THR A 25 5.64 -14.57 9.76
N GLY A 26 5.72 -14.13 8.48
CA GLY A 26 6.18 -14.99 7.39
C GLY A 26 7.60 -15.50 7.57
N LEU A 27 8.53 -14.63 7.99
CA LEU A 27 9.90 -15.02 8.27
C LEU A 27 10.00 -15.95 9.51
N SER A 28 9.16 -15.72 10.54
CA SER A 28 9.10 -16.60 11.70
C SER A 28 8.63 -18.02 11.34
N GLU A 29 7.64 -18.14 10.47
CA GLU A 29 7.13 -19.43 9.97
C GLU A 29 8.16 -20.18 9.10
N ARG A 30 9.15 -19.46 8.54
CA ARG A 30 10.31 -20.02 7.83
C ARG A 30 11.51 -20.27 8.73
N ALA A 31 11.27 -20.47 10.02
CA ALA A 31 12.25 -20.79 11.04
C ALA A 31 13.35 -19.74 11.31
N HIS A 32 13.12 -18.47 10.96
CA HIS A 32 13.96 -17.38 11.44
C HIS A 32 13.56 -16.94 12.85
N ALA A 33 14.52 -16.55 13.68
CA ALA A 33 14.27 -15.94 14.98
C ALA A 33 13.98 -14.46 14.82
N VAL A 34 12.71 -14.08 14.65
CA VAL A 34 12.31 -12.69 14.38
C VAL A 34 11.89 -11.99 15.67
N THR A 35 12.50 -10.83 15.94
CA THR A 35 12.10 -9.93 17.01
C THR A 35 11.53 -8.66 16.42
N LEU A 36 10.22 -8.49 16.53
CA LEU A 36 9.53 -7.24 16.15
C LEU A 36 9.47 -6.33 17.38
N PHE A 37 9.92 -5.07 17.27
CA PHE A 37 9.92 -4.12 18.37
C PHE A 37 9.63 -2.69 17.90
N ASP A 38 9.06 -1.89 18.81
CA ASP A 38 8.75 -0.49 18.55
C ASP A 38 9.62 0.45 19.39
N LYS A 39 9.31 1.76 19.31
CA LYS A 39 10.07 2.79 20.00
C LYS A 39 10.05 2.66 21.53
N SER A 40 9.00 2.13 22.11
CA SER A 40 8.90 1.93 23.57
C SER A 40 9.87 0.86 24.06
N GLU A 41 10.16 -0.13 23.21
CA GLU A 41 11.05 -1.26 23.45
C GLU A 41 12.49 -1.04 22.93
N PHE A 42 12.71 0.06 22.17
CA PHE A 42 13.95 0.31 21.43
C PHE A 42 15.21 0.19 22.30
N ALA A 43 15.25 0.88 23.44
CA ALA A 43 16.44 0.87 24.32
C ALA A 43 16.78 -0.53 24.84
N ALA A 44 15.77 -1.35 25.11
CA ALA A 44 15.93 -2.71 25.62
C ALA A 44 16.33 -3.70 24.54
N LYS A 45 15.82 -3.54 23.32
CA LYS A 45 15.92 -4.54 22.24
C LYS A 45 16.92 -4.21 21.14
N VAL A 46 17.28 -2.93 20.92
CA VAL A 46 18.16 -2.53 19.81
C VAL A 46 19.53 -3.17 19.81
N ARG A 47 20.06 -3.52 20.98
CA ARG A 47 21.33 -4.23 21.17
C ARG A 47 21.19 -5.73 21.36
N GLY A 48 20.06 -6.30 20.99
CA GLY A 48 19.87 -7.76 20.95
C GLY A 48 20.85 -8.43 19.99
N GLU A 49 21.02 -9.72 20.13
CA GLU A 49 21.84 -10.51 19.22
C GLU A 49 21.09 -10.75 17.91
N TYR A 50 21.30 -9.87 16.93
CA TYR A 50 20.75 -9.99 15.59
C TYR A 50 21.85 -10.20 14.55
N ASP A 51 21.54 -10.97 13.51
CA ASP A 51 22.39 -11.08 12.32
C ASP A 51 22.16 -9.86 11.42
N VAL A 52 20.92 -9.32 11.40
CA VAL A 52 20.49 -8.17 10.60
C VAL A 52 19.34 -7.43 11.29
N ILE A 53 19.25 -6.10 11.07
CA ILE A 53 18.11 -5.28 11.50
C ILE A 53 17.41 -4.69 10.28
N VAL A 54 16.09 -4.89 10.18
CA VAL A 54 15.24 -4.21 9.19
C VAL A 54 14.67 -2.93 9.79
N SER A 55 15.02 -1.80 9.21
CA SER A 55 14.49 -0.47 9.52
C SER A 55 13.30 -0.17 8.64
N THR A 56 12.12 0.05 9.19
CA THR A 56 10.88 0.13 8.41
C THR A 56 10.44 1.56 8.06
N GLY A 57 11.30 2.54 8.25
CA GLY A 57 10.97 3.93 7.91
C GLY A 57 12.08 4.92 8.22
N THR A 58 11.81 6.21 7.99
CA THR A 58 12.83 7.27 8.15
C THR A 58 13.04 7.75 9.58
N ASN A 59 12.11 7.52 10.49
CA ASN A 59 12.36 7.77 11.92
C ASN A 59 13.20 6.63 12.48
N GLU A 60 12.90 5.42 12.09
CA GLU A 60 13.58 4.19 12.49
C GLU A 60 15.07 4.24 12.14
N ILE A 61 15.42 4.58 10.90
CA ILE A 61 16.82 4.69 10.50
C ILE A 61 17.54 5.84 11.22
N LEU A 62 16.86 6.95 11.57
CA LEU A 62 17.42 8.01 12.37
C LEU A 62 17.75 7.57 13.79
N ASP A 63 16.94 6.72 14.39
CA ASP A 63 17.19 6.20 15.73
C ASP A 63 18.31 5.16 15.71
N LEU A 64 18.29 4.23 14.76
CA LEU A 64 19.35 3.21 14.58
C LEU A 64 20.72 3.87 14.30
N ALA A 65 20.75 4.94 13.50
CA ALA A 65 21.99 5.62 13.13
C ALA A 65 22.73 6.27 14.32
N LYS A 66 22.09 6.41 15.48
CA LYS A 66 22.68 6.94 16.75
C LYS A 66 23.34 5.85 17.60
N VAL A 67 23.15 4.58 17.23
CA VAL A 67 23.65 3.44 18.00
C VAL A 67 24.83 2.84 17.25
N ASP A 68 25.98 2.75 17.91
CA ASP A 68 27.18 2.15 17.34
C ASP A 68 27.22 0.63 17.58
N GLY A 69 27.90 -0.10 16.69
CA GLY A 69 28.10 -1.54 16.80
C GLY A 69 26.86 -2.37 16.48
N LEU A 70 25.90 -1.82 15.74
CA LEU A 70 24.77 -2.59 15.23
C LEU A 70 25.18 -3.52 14.07
N PRO A 71 24.47 -4.66 13.89
CA PRO A 71 24.62 -5.49 12.70
C PRO A 71 24.21 -4.73 11.43
N PRO A 72 24.41 -5.33 10.24
CA PRO A 72 23.93 -4.74 8.99
C PRO A 72 22.47 -4.29 9.08
N ILE A 73 22.14 -3.13 8.49
CA ILE A 73 20.79 -2.57 8.48
C ILE A 73 20.24 -2.63 7.07
N VAL A 74 19.10 -3.27 6.87
CA VAL A 74 18.30 -3.20 5.65
C VAL A 74 17.22 -2.12 5.84
N GLN A 75 17.24 -1.09 5.00
CA GLN A 75 16.21 -0.05 5.03
C GLN A 75 15.05 -0.41 4.13
N GLN A 76 13.88 -0.61 4.71
CA GLN A 76 12.62 -0.83 4.01
C GLN A 76 11.88 0.49 3.75
N PHE A 77 11.33 0.66 2.54
CA PHE A 77 10.45 1.78 2.19
C PHE A 77 9.03 1.32 1.95
N HIS A 78 8.06 1.92 2.65
CA HIS A 78 6.62 1.68 2.46
C HIS A 78 5.93 2.73 1.59
N THR A 79 6.67 3.76 1.18
CA THR A 79 6.18 4.86 0.34
C THR A 79 7.27 5.23 -0.67
N ASP A 80 6.92 6.11 -1.61
CA ASP A 80 7.92 6.77 -2.46
C ASP A 80 9.08 7.30 -1.59
N PRO A 81 10.35 6.97 -1.89
CA PRO A 81 11.51 7.43 -1.13
C PRO A 81 11.62 8.97 -1.00
N ASN A 82 11.05 9.73 -1.93
CA ASN A 82 10.98 11.19 -1.85
C ASN A 82 9.92 11.71 -0.87
N TYR A 83 8.95 10.88 -0.47
CA TYR A 83 7.83 11.34 0.36
C TYR A 83 8.27 12.07 1.64
N PRO A 84 9.27 11.61 2.40
CA PRO A 84 9.76 12.30 3.59
C PRO A 84 10.36 13.69 3.29
N PHE A 85 10.76 13.95 2.03
CA PHE A 85 11.49 15.15 1.59
C PHE A 85 10.62 16.18 0.89
N ARG A 86 9.31 15.94 0.70
CA ARG A 86 8.38 16.85 0.00
C ARG A 86 8.31 18.28 0.57
N HIS A 87 8.68 18.46 1.82
CA HIS A 87 8.72 19.77 2.49
C HIS A 87 10.17 20.22 2.79
N TRP A 88 11.03 20.18 1.79
CA TRP A 88 12.46 20.43 1.85
C TRP A 88 12.83 21.69 2.63
N ILE A 89 12.27 22.85 2.33
CA ILE A 89 12.65 24.14 2.91
C ILE A 89 12.37 24.21 4.42
N LYS A 90 11.22 23.69 4.87
CA LYS A 90 10.80 23.74 6.29
C LYS A 90 11.50 22.69 7.18
N ARG A 91 12.16 21.68 6.58
CA ARG A 91 12.72 20.52 7.29
C ARG A 91 14.17 20.21 6.90
N TRP A 92 14.91 21.20 6.44
CA TRP A 92 16.28 21.04 5.90
C TRP A 92 17.22 20.26 6.84
N ARG A 93 17.29 20.59 8.13
CA ARG A 93 18.17 19.89 9.10
C ARG A 93 17.78 18.42 9.24
N ARG A 94 16.48 18.13 9.34
CA ARG A 94 15.96 16.76 9.45
C ARG A 94 16.23 15.97 8.16
N ASN A 95 16.02 16.56 7.00
CA ASN A 95 16.26 15.93 5.72
C ASN A 95 17.75 15.56 5.52
N ARG A 96 18.66 16.46 5.95
CA ARG A 96 20.10 16.20 5.94
C ARG A 96 20.46 15.02 6.88
N ALA A 97 19.88 14.97 8.07
CA ALA A 97 20.07 13.88 9.01
C ALA A 97 19.54 12.55 8.47
N ILE A 98 18.35 12.53 7.85
CA ILE A 98 17.81 11.31 7.20
C ILE A 98 18.74 10.82 6.11
N LYS A 99 19.21 11.70 5.22
CA LYS A 99 20.15 11.31 4.15
C LYS A 99 21.44 10.73 4.71
N ALA A 100 21.99 11.30 5.78
CA ALA A 100 23.18 10.78 6.43
C ALA A 100 22.94 9.42 7.10
N ALA A 101 21.78 9.23 7.74
CA ALA A 101 21.40 7.97 8.36
C ALA A 101 21.19 6.87 7.30
N LEU A 102 20.50 7.17 6.20
CA LEU A 102 20.28 6.22 5.09
C LEU A 102 21.61 5.70 4.51
N LYS A 103 22.67 6.52 4.46
CA LYS A 103 23.99 6.07 3.99
C LYS A 103 24.62 5.00 4.86
N LYS A 104 24.18 4.84 6.11
CA LYS A 104 24.66 3.77 7.02
C LYS A 104 23.97 2.42 6.77
N ALA A 105 22.83 2.37 6.06
CA ALA A 105 22.17 1.12 5.72
C ALA A 105 23.06 0.26 4.79
N ALA A 106 23.10 -1.06 5.00
CA ALA A 106 23.84 -1.98 4.15
C ALA A 106 23.12 -2.21 2.82
N ALA A 107 21.79 -2.35 2.86
CA ALA A 107 20.94 -2.54 1.67
C ALA A 107 19.61 -1.81 1.81
N PHE A 108 18.87 -1.74 0.71
CA PHE A 108 17.60 -1.03 0.61
C PHE A 108 16.54 -1.92 -0.06
N GLN A 109 15.39 -2.04 0.56
CA GLN A 109 14.20 -2.57 -0.09
C GLN A 109 13.30 -1.42 -0.52
N VAL A 110 12.87 -1.45 -1.79
CA VAL A 110 11.88 -0.53 -2.36
C VAL A 110 10.73 -1.31 -2.98
N LEU A 111 9.58 -0.68 -3.14
CA LEU A 111 8.35 -1.36 -3.55
C LEU A 111 8.17 -1.47 -5.07
N ARG A 112 8.90 -0.66 -5.87
CA ARG A 112 8.75 -0.57 -7.32
C ARG A 112 10.06 -0.16 -7.99
N GLU A 113 10.26 -0.60 -9.24
CA GLU A 113 11.42 -0.24 -10.05
C GLU A 113 11.66 1.28 -10.14
N ALA A 114 10.59 2.06 -10.30
CA ALA A 114 10.68 3.52 -10.34
C ALA A 114 11.31 4.15 -9.08
N HIS A 115 11.30 3.44 -7.95
CA HIS A 115 11.91 3.92 -6.71
C HIS A 115 13.44 3.79 -6.69
N ILE A 116 14.03 2.95 -7.55
CA ILE A 116 15.49 2.77 -7.66
C ILE A 116 16.13 4.10 -8.04
N GLU A 117 15.72 4.66 -9.16
CA GLU A 117 16.27 5.93 -9.68
C GLU A 117 16.07 7.08 -8.68
N ILE A 118 14.91 7.11 -8.03
CA ILE A 118 14.60 8.11 -6.99
C ILE A 118 15.61 8.01 -5.84
N LEU A 119 15.88 6.79 -5.35
CA LEU A 119 16.79 6.58 -4.23
C LEU A 119 18.24 6.86 -4.61
N GLN A 120 18.66 6.47 -5.81
CA GLN A 120 19.98 6.80 -6.35
C GLN A 120 20.21 8.32 -6.41
N LYS A 121 19.28 9.07 -6.96
CA LYS A 121 19.32 10.55 -6.99
C LYS A 121 19.30 11.19 -5.60
N LEU A 122 18.60 10.58 -4.66
CA LEU A 122 18.38 11.13 -3.32
C LEU A 122 19.64 11.05 -2.43
N ILE A 123 20.33 9.91 -2.43
CA ILE A 123 21.46 9.61 -1.52
C ILE A 123 22.73 9.10 -2.20
N GLY A 124 22.73 8.93 -3.53
CA GLY A 124 23.90 8.46 -4.28
C GLY A 124 24.26 6.99 -4.03
N VAL A 125 23.28 6.15 -3.70
CA VAL A 125 23.49 4.71 -3.51
C VAL A 125 23.58 4.00 -4.85
N SER A 126 24.40 2.97 -4.95
CA SER A 126 24.50 2.12 -6.15
C SER A 126 23.28 1.22 -6.31
N LYS A 127 22.94 0.83 -7.55
CA LYS A 127 21.75 0.01 -7.86
C LYS A 127 21.83 -1.38 -7.19
N GLU A 128 23.01 -1.94 -7.11
CA GLU A 128 23.27 -3.29 -6.56
C GLU A 128 22.87 -3.41 -5.07
N ARG A 129 22.74 -2.28 -4.37
CA ARG A 129 22.30 -2.23 -2.97
C ARG A 129 20.79 -2.00 -2.83
N ILE A 130 20.04 -1.98 -3.94
CA ILE A 130 18.60 -1.68 -3.95
C ILE A 130 17.86 -2.87 -4.55
N THR A 131 17.03 -3.52 -3.76
CA THR A 131 16.20 -4.64 -4.20
C THR A 131 14.74 -4.21 -4.23
N VAL A 132 14.05 -4.56 -5.32
CA VAL A 132 12.62 -4.31 -5.47
C VAL A 132 11.87 -5.52 -4.94
N ILE A 133 11.19 -5.35 -3.82
CA ILE A 133 10.34 -6.39 -3.22
C ILE A 133 8.99 -5.76 -2.91
N GLY A 134 7.93 -6.31 -3.51
CA GLY A 134 6.56 -5.86 -3.26
C GLY A 134 6.01 -6.32 -1.91
N ASN A 135 4.69 -6.28 -1.80
CA ASN A 135 3.97 -6.83 -0.65
C ASN A 135 2.91 -7.82 -1.14
N TRP A 136 2.58 -8.81 -0.32
CA TRP A 136 1.45 -9.72 -0.57
C TRP A 136 0.21 -9.32 0.22
N SER A 137 -0.94 -9.83 -0.20
CA SER A 137 -2.21 -9.62 0.50
C SER A 137 -2.30 -10.48 1.76
N SER A 138 -2.81 -9.89 2.85
CA SER A 138 -3.17 -10.66 4.04
C SER A 138 -4.40 -11.57 3.84
N PHE A 139 -5.09 -11.44 2.71
CA PHE A 139 -6.23 -12.28 2.33
C PHE A 139 -5.84 -13.49 1.49
N GLU A 140 -4.57 -13.67 1.17
CA GLU A 140 -4.09 -14.83 0.40
C GLU A 140 -4.54 -16.15 1.04
N GLY A 141 -5.06 -17.06 0.24
CA GLY A 141 -5.63 -18.34 0.70
C GLY A 141 -7.06 -18.25 1.27
N ARG A 142 -7.63 -17.04 1.42
CA ARG A 142 -8.99 -16.85 1.97
C ARG A 142 -10.08 -16.68 0.91
N ALA A 143 -9.71 -16.61 -0.35
CA ALA A 143 -10.65 -16.31 -1.44
C ALA A 143 -11.69 -17.43 -1.63
N LYS A 144 -12.89 -17.21 -1.10
CA LYS A 144 -14.11 -17.91 -1.56
C LYS A 144 -14.95 -16.86 -2.27
N ILE A 145 -15.11 -17.00 -3.59
CA ILE A 145 -15.93 -16.09 -4.41
C ILE A 145 -17.37 -16.21 -3.96
N ARG A 146 -18.01 -15.10 -3.64
CA ARG A 146 -19.45 -15.00 -3.38
C ARG A 146 -20.14 -14.28 -4.55
N THR A 147 -21.47 -14.24 -4.49
CA THR A 147 -22.28 -13.54 -5.48
C THR A 147 -21.88 -12.07 -5.58
N GLU A 148 -21.61 -11.63 -6.80
CA GLU A 148 -21.26 -10.24 -7.10
C GLU A 148 -22.47 -9.34 -6.96
N GLU A 149 -22.36 -8.32 -6.11
CA GLU A 149 -23.34 -7.27 -5.97
C GLU A 149 -22.94 -6.04 -6.79
N LYS A 150 -23.90 -5.24 -7.21
CA LYS A 150 -23.67 -3.99 -7.97
C LYS A 150 -23.07 -2.89 -7.07
N ILE A 151 -21.94 -3.20 -6.45
CA ILE A 151 -21.20 -2.34 -5.53
C ILE A 151 -19.81 -2.03 -6.09
N ILE A 152 -19.50 -0.76 -6.17
CA ILE A 152 -18.14 -0.26 -6.41
C ILE A 152 -17.50 -0.02 -5.05
N LEU A 153 -16.44 -0.75 -4.76
CA LEU A 153 -15.69 -0.62 -3.51
C LEU A 153 -14.60 0.46 -3.67
N CYS A 154 -14.52 1.40 -2.74
CA CYS A 154 -13.44 2.39 -2.71
C CYS A 154 -12.78 2.39 -1.31
N PRO A 155 -11.75 1.57 -1.08
CA PRO A 155 -11.08 1.50 0.20
C PRO A 155 -9.93 2.50 0.30
N GLY A 156 -9.71 3.05 1.50
CA GLY A 156 -8.59 3.93 1.80
C GLY A 156 -8.96 5.13 2.65
N ALA A 157 -7.97 5.79 3.23
CA ALA A 157 -8.17 7.00 4.01
C ALA A 157 -8.83 8.10 3.16
N ILE A 158 -9.78 8.84 3.72
CA ILE A 158 -10.43 9.95 3.02
C ILE A 158 -9.49 11.16 3.08
N ASN A 159 -8.86 11.49 1.94
CA ASN A 159 -7.96 12.63 1.81
C ASN A 159 -7.71 12.99 0.34
N ALA A 160 -6.99 14.08 0.10
CA ALA A 160 -6.72 14.58 -1.25
C ALA A 160 -5.87 13.62 -2.11
N ASP A 161 -4.97 12.82 -1.51
CA ASP A 161 -4.13 11.88 -2.24
C ASP A 161 -4.93 10.66 -2.73
N LYS A 162 -5.91 10.19 -1.94
CA LYS A 162 -6.79 9.08 -2.32
C LYS A 162 -7.91 9.47 -3.29
N ASN A 163 -8.17 10.77 -3.44
CA ASN A 163 -8.94 11.38 -4.53
C ASN A 163 -10.36 10.80 -4.74
N GLN A 164 -11.05 10.40 -3.66
CA GLN A 164 -12.44 9.91 -3.74
C GLN A 164 -13.38 10.91 -4.44
N SER A 165 -12.99 12.19 -4.46
CA SER A 165 -13.70 13.25 -5.18
C SER A 165 -13.87 12.96 -6.68
N LEU A 166 -12.84 12.39 -7.33
CA LEU A 166 -12.91 11.99 -8.75
C LEU A 166 -13.94 10.87 -8.94
N LEU A 167 -13.96 9.88 -8.05
CA LEU A 167 -14.96 8.80 -8.12
C LEU A 167 -16.38 9.35 -7.97
N VAL A 168 -16.60 10.31 -7.06
CA VAL A 168 -17.93 10.94 -6.91
C VAL A 168 -18.36 11.64 -8.19
N ASP A 169 -17.47 12.43 -8.83
CA ASP A 169 -17.77 13.10 -10.11
C ASP A 169 -18.07 12.10 -11.22
N ALA A 170 -17.23 11.08 -11.36
CA ALA A 170 -17.40 10.05 -12.38
C ALA A 170 -18.68 9.25 -12.21
N PHE A 171 -19.02 8.87 -10.98
CA PHE A 171 -20.24 8.14 -10.68
C PHE A 171 -21.49 9.00 -10.90
N ALA A 172 -21.44 10.29 -10.54
CA ALA A 172 -22.53 11.23 -10.83
C ALA A 172 -22.85 11.32 -12.32
N ALA A 173 -21.82 11.26 -13.17
CA ALA A 173 -21.98 11.33 -14.62
C ALA A 173 -22.68 10.11 -15.24
N VAL A 174 -22.60 8.93 -14.59
CA VAL A 174 -23.11 7.67 -15.17
C VAL A 174 -24.28 7.05 -14.39
N THR A 175 -24.55 7.48 -13.17
CA THR A 175 -25.50 6.83 -12.25
C THR A 175 -26.94 6.77 -12.77
N ALA A 176 -27.35 7.70 -13.64
CA ALA A 176 -28.68 7.68 -14.24
C ALA A 176 -28.90 6.47 -15.16
N GLU A 177 -27.84 5.94 -15.78
CA GLU A 177 -27.87 4.75 -16.62
C GLU A 177 -27.83 3.45 -15.77
N PHE A 178 -27.40 3.56 -14.50
CA PHE A 178 -27.16 2.42 -13.62
C PHE A 178 -27.84 2.60 -12.25
N PRO A 179 -29.18 2.64 -12.19
CA PRO A 179 -29.93 2.99 -10.97
C PRO A 179 -29.73 2.05 -9.80
N ASP A 180 -29.32 0.79 -10.04
CA ASP A 180 -29.12 -0.22 -8.97
C ASP A 180 -27.70 -0.26 -8.41
N TRP A 181 -26.77 0.55 -8.95
CA TRP A 181 -25.40 0.56 -8.49
C TRP A 181 -25.18 1.49 -7.30
N GLN A 182 -24.26 1.09 -6.44
CA GLN A 182 -23.82 1.87 -5.28
C GLN A 182 -22.30 1.97 -5.22
N VAL A 183 -21.81 3.03 -4.59
CA VAL A 183 -20.41 3.21 -4.22
C VAL A 183 -20.27 3.10 -2.71
N HIS A 184 -19.44 2.18 -2.24
CA HIS A 184 -19.13 2.04 -0.83
C HIS A 184 -17.70 2.52 -0.56
N ILE A 185 -17.55 3.62 0.17
CA ILE A 185 -16.25 4.19 0.55
C ILE A 185 -15.90 3.73 1.97
N TYR A 186 -14.82 2.98 2.10
CA TYR A 186 -14.32 2.45 3.36
C TYR A 186 -13.04 3.17 3.78
N GLY A 187 -13.03 3.69 4.99
CA GLY A 187 -11.93 4.43 5.58
C GLY A 187 -12.40 5.64 6.36
N LYS A 188 -11.44 6.34 6.97
CA LYS A 188 -11.68 7.57 7.73
C LYS A 188 -10.75 8.67 7.24
N GLY A 189 -11.18 9.90 7.36
CA GLY A 189 -10.40 11.10 7.10
C GLY A 189 -10.38 12.03 8.31
N LYS A 190 -9.74 13.18 8.16
CA LYS A 190 -9.95 14.27 9.10
C LYS A 190 -11.36 14.81 8.93
N ALA A 191 -11.96 15.33 10.00
CA ALA A 191 -13.34 15.84 9.96
C ALA A 191 -13.61 16.81 8.80
N LYS A 192 -12.64 17.68 8.47
CA LYS A 192 -12.73 18.61 7.33
C LYS A 192 -12.78 17.89 5.98
N GLU A 193 -12.01 16.82 5.80
CA GLU A 193 -11.92 16.04 4.56
C GLU A 193 -13.21 15.23 4.34
N GLU A 194 -13.71 14.59 5.42
CA GLU A 194 -14.99 13.87 5.37
C GLU A 194 -16.16 14.81 5.10
N ALA A 195 -16.21 15.99 5.75
CA ALA A 195 -17.25 16.99 5.52
C ALA A 195 -17.23 17.51 4.08
N ALA A 196 -16.05 17.74 3.50
CA ALA A 196 -15.92 18.16 2.11
C ALA A 196 -16.41 17.08 1.14
N LEU A 197 -16.09 15.81 1.38
CA LEU A 197 -16.57 14.70 0.56
C LEU A 197 -18.09 14.53 0.67
N LYS A 198 -18.67 14.60 1.89
CA LYS A 198 -20.12 14.57 2.11
C LYS A 198 -20.82 15.70 1.37
N LYS A 199 -20.31 16.95 1.51
CA LYS A 199 -20.88 18.10 0.79
C LYS A 199 -20.88 17.90 -0.74
N LYS A 200 -19.82 17.26 -1.27
CA LYS A 200 -19.76 16.95 -2.70
C LYS A 200 -20.78 15.90 -3.10
N ILE A 201 -20.94 14.82 -2.33
CA ILE A 201 -21.96 13.80 -2.55
C ILE A 201 -23.36 14.42 -2.55
N ASP A 202 -23.63 15.32 -1.59
CA ASP A 202 -24.89 16.03 -1.43
C ASP A 202 -25.18 16.95 -2.63
N SER A 203 -24.15 17.60 -3.19
CA SER A 203 -24.33 18.49 -4.36
C SER A 203 -24.82 17.77 -5.62
N TYR A 204 -24.64 16.45 -5.69
CA TYR A 204 -25.15 15.57 -6.74
C TYR A 204 -26.41 14.79 -6.33
N ALA A 205 -26.98 15.02 -5.13
CA ALA A 205 -28.10 14.26 -4.57
C ALA A 205 -27.83 12.72 -4.53
N LEU A 206 -26.61 12.30 -4.21
CA LEU A 206 -26.17 10.90 -4.26
C LEU A 206 -26.02 10.22 -2.88
N ARG A 207 -26.65 10.75 -1.82
CA ARG A 207 -26.53 10.19 -0.46
C ARG A 207 -26.95 8.72 -0.34
N ASP A 208 -27.97 8.31 -1.10
CA ASP A 208 -28.49 6.95 -1.08
C ASP A 208 -27.69 6.00 -1.99
N LYS A 209 -26.78 6.54 -2.80
CA LYS A 209 -25.97 5.81 -3.77
C LYS A 209 -24.49 5.72 -3.36
N ILE A 210 -23.97 6.73 -2.68
CA ILE A 210 -22.56 6.77 -2.22
C ILE A 210 -22.54 6.76 -0.70
N VAL A 211 -22.12 5.64 -0.12
CA VAL A 211 -22.18 5.40 1.33
C VAL A 211 -20.79 5.38 1.94
N LEU A 212 -20.55 6.25 2.94
CA LEU A 212 -19.34 6.23 3.75
C LEU A 212 -19.47 5.20 4.86
N LYS A 213 -18.72 4.10 4.77
CA LYS A 213 -18.80 2.92 5.66
C LYS A 213 -17.88 2.98 6.88
N GLY A 214 -17.00 4.00 6.95
CA GLY A 214 -16.01 4.07 8.02
C GLY A 214 -14.91 3.02 7.89
N TYR A 215 -14.25 2.70 9.00
CA TYR A 215 -13.16 1.73 9.04
C TYR A 215 -13.71 0.37 9.50
N VAL A 216 -13.55 -0.66 8.67
CA VAL A 216 -13.99 -2.05 8.93
C VAL A 216 -12.97 -3.02 8.35
N ASP A 217 -13.11 -4.31 8.65
CA ASP A 217 -12.43 -5.38 7.92
C ASP A 217 -12.95 -5.42 6.48
N LEU A 218 -12.04 -5.47 5.53
CA LEU A 218 -12.36 -5.38 4.10
C LEU A 218 -12.58 -6.74 3.43
N GLU A 219 -12.42 -7.87 4.12
CA GLU A 219 -12.57 -9.20 3.51
C GLU A 219 -13.96 -9.38 2.90
N GLU A 220 -15.02 -9.16 3.68
CA GLU A 220 -16.39 -9.28 3.19
C GLU A 220 -16.76 -8.22 2.14
N PRO A 221 -16.39 -6.93 2.28
CA PRO A 221 -16.52 -5.94 1.20
C PRO A 221 -15.87 -6.35 -0.13
N TYR A 222 -14.65 -6.90 -0.12
CA TYR A 222 -14.02 -7.41 -1.35
C TYR A 222 -14.77 -8.60 -1.94
N ARG A 223 -15.29 -9.52 -1.12
CA ARG A 223 -16.06 -10.68 -1.60
C ARG A 223 -17.32 -10.27 -2.35
N ARG A 224 -17.99 -9.22 -1.89
CA ARG A 224 -19.31 -8.78 -2.38
C ARG A 224 -19.26 -7.80 -3.51
N CYS A 225 -18.26 -6.92 -3.57
CA CYS A 225 -18.21 -5.87 -4.59
C CYS A 225 -18.09 -6.45 -6.02
N ALA A 226 -18.51 -5.67 -7.02
CA ALA A 226 -18.30 -5.99 -8.41
C ALA A 226 -16.85 -5.69 -8.83
N PHE A 227 -16.36 -4.53 -8.43
CA PHE A 227 -14.98 -4.09 -8.69
C PHE A 227 -14.55 -3.00 -7.70
N VAL A 228 -13.27 -2.67 -7.75
CA VAL A 228 -12.64 -1.67 -6.90
C VAL A 228 -12.34 -0.40 -7.70
N ALA A 229 -12.70 0.77 -7.18
CA ALA A 229 -12.25 2.06 -7.70
C ALA A 229 -11.15 2.62 -6.79
N PHE A 230 -9.97 2.84 -7.37
CA PHE A 230 -8.77 3.29 -6.66
C PHE A 230 -8.14 4.51 -7.34
N PRO A 231 -8.80 5.70 -7.28
CA PRO A 231 -8.40 6.91 -7.98
C PRO A 231 -7.22 7.65 -7.33
N SER A 232 -6.37 6.94 -6.58
CA SER A 232 -5.25 7.50 -5.82
C SER A 232 -4.23 8.19 -6.72
N LYS A 233 -3.84 9.42 -6.33
CA LYS A 233 -2.80 10.22 -7.01
C LYS A 233 -1.39 9.81 -6.63
N THR A 234 -1.23 9.23 -5.46
CA THR A 234 0.09 8.86 -4.92
C THR A 234 -0.01 7.60 -4.08
N GLU A 235 0.82 6.61 -4.40
CA GLU A 235 0.94 5.36 -3.65
C GLU A 235 2.40 4.95 -3.50
N GLY A 236 2.68 4.19 -2.44
CA GLY A 236 3.94 3.46 -2.33
C GLY A 236 3.93 2.21 -3.20
N PHE A 237 2.90 1.38 -3.02
CA PHE A 237 2.74 0.10 -3.71
C PHE A 237 1.35 -0.07 -4.31
N GLY A 238 0.31 0.08 -3.52
CA GLY A 238 -1.07 -0.17 -3.95
C GLY A 238 -1.62 -1.49 -3.41
N MET A 239 -1.49 -1.72 -2.11
CA MET A 239 -2.03 -2.92 -1.42
C MET A 239 -3.47 -3.24 -1.81
N VAL A 240 -4.30 -2.20 -2.00
CA VAL A 240 -5.70 -2.32 -2.44
C VAL A 240 -5.84 -3.15 -3.73
N ILE A 241 -4.88 -3.04 -4.65
CA ILE A 241 -4.91 -3.73 -5.95
C ILE A 241 -4.63 -5.24 -5.74
N VAL A 242 -3.61 -5.56 -4.94
CA VAL A 242 -3.27 -6.95 -4.60
C VAL A 242 -4.40 -7.60 -3.79
N ASP A 243 -4.97 -6.85 -2.83
CA ASP A 243 -6.12 -7.34 -2.05
C ASP A 243 -7.33 -7.62 -2.93
N ALA A 244 -7.68 -6.72 -3.86
CA ALA A 244 -8.76 -6.92 -4.83
C ALA A 244 -8.51 -8.13 -5.73
N ALA A 245 -7.28 -8.28 -6.21
CA ALA A 245 -6.88 -9.38 -7.10
C ALA A 245 -7.05 -10.76 -6.45
N VAL A 246 -6.78 -10.91 -5.14
CA VAL A 246 -7.04 -12.17 -4.40
C VAL A 246 -8.49 -12.63 -4.55
N PHE A 247 -9.43 -11.69 -4.63
CA PHE A 247 -10.86 -11.97 -4.81
C PHE A 247 -11.32 -11.91 -6.27
N SER A 248 -10.40 -11.92 -7.24
CA SER A 248 -10.68 -11.75 -8.68
C SER A 248 -11.50 -10.49 -8.98
N LYS A 249 -11.30 -9.41 -8.19
CA LYS A 249 -11.96 -8.13 -8.40
C LYS A 249 -11.05 -7.20 -9.18
N PRO A 250 -11.45 -6.73 -10.37
CA PRO A 250 -10.65 -5.77 -11.11
C PRO A 250 -10.60 -4.44 -10.38
N THR A 251 -9.50 -3.72 -10.54
CA THR A 251 -9.31 -2.39 -9.98
C THR A 251 -9.24 -1.35 -11.07
N LEU A 252 -10.07 -0.29 -10.98
CA LEU A 252 -10.00 0.90 -11.82
C LEU A 252 -9.16 1.97 -11.13
N MET A 253 -8.12 2.47 -11.79
CA MET A 253 -7.17 3.42 -11.23
C MET A 253 -6.74 4.50 -12.24
N ILE A 254 -6.05 5.54 -11.78
CA ILE A 254 -5.56 6.64 -12.64
C ILE A 254 -4.06 6.51 -12.95
N HIS A 255 -3.36 5.59 -12.34
CA HIS A 255 -1.96 5.28 -12.59
C HIS A 255 -1.74 3.78 -12.46
N ASP A 256 -0.89 3.25 -13.31
CA ASP A 256 -0.41 1.87 -13.12
C ASP A 256 0.58 1.81 -11.95
N TRP A 257 0.15 1.15 -10.88
CA TRP A 257 0.96 1.01 -9.67
C TRP A 257 1.76 -0.29 -9.64
N ILE A 258 1.20 -1.37 -10.17
CA ILE A 258 1.76 -2.73 -10.03
C ILE A 258 1.65 -3.61 -11.30
N GLY A 259 1.21 -3.08 -12.42
CA GLY A 259 1.16 -3.79 -13.71
C GLY A 259 -0.13 -4.58 -13.96
N CYS A 260 -1.21 -4.34 -13.23
CA CYS A 260 -2.51 -4.99 -13.49
C CYS A 260 -3.69 -4.09 -13.11
N GLY A 261 -4.87 -4.42 -13.65
CA GLY A 261 -6.11 -3.64 -13.51
C GLY A 261 -6.37 -2.72 -14.69
N GLU A 262 -7.40 -1.89 -14.62
CA GLU A 262 -7.76 -0.90 -15.65
C GLU A 262 -7.22 0.48 -15.27
N VAL A 263 -6.45 1.09 -16.16
CA VAL A 263 -5.89 2.43 -15.98
C VAL A 263 -6.59 3.42 -16.89
N ALA A 264 -7.16 4.47 -16.32
CA ALA A 264 -7.86 5.51 -17.08
C ALA A 264 -7.30 6.90 -16.73
N ASP A 265 -7.14 7.77 -17.74
CA ASP A 265 -6.91 9.20 -17.49
C ASP A 265 -8.05 9.75 -16.60
N PRO A 266 -7.78 10.67 -15.67
CA PRO A 266 -8.85 11.27 -14.87
C PRO A 266 -10.03 11.84 -15.65
N ARG A 267 -9.80 12.31 -16.90
CA ARG A 267 -10.85 12.82 -17.79
C ARG A 267 -11.76 11.71 -18.32
N ASP A 268 -11.22 10.50 -18.47
CA ASP A 268 -11.90 9.34 -19.03
C ASP A 268 -12.38 8.37 -17.93
N PHE A 269 -12.17 8.73 -16.66
CA PHE A 269 -12.46 7.85 -15.53
C PHE A 269 -13.95 7.44 -15.47
N ALA A 270 -14.87 8.35 -15.84
CA ALA A 270 -16.30 8.06 -15.94
C ALA A 270 -16.60 7.05 -17.05
N LEU A 271 -15.91 7.11 -18.19
CA LEU A 271 -16.07 6.18 -19.31
C LEU A 271 -15.59 4.77 -18.91
N ALA A 272 -14.44 4.67 -18.27
CA ALA A 272 -13.91 3.40 -17.75
C ALA A 272 -14.82 2.81 -16.66
N LEU A 273 -15.34 3.67 -15.76
CA LEU A 273 -16.31 3.29 -14.75
C LEU A 273 -17.58 2.70 -15.40
N ARG A 274 -18.14 3.39 -16.40
CA ARG A 274 -19.30 2.92 -17.18
C ARG A 274 -19.07 1.56 -17.81
N ARG A 275 -17.89 1.34 -18.43
CA ARG A 275 -17.51 0.07 -19.03
C ARG A 275 -17.51 -1.05 -17.99
N LEU A 276 -16.86 -0.85 -16.86
CA LEU A 276 -16.85 -1.82 -15.76
C LEU A 276 -18.24 -2.09 -15.17
N MET A 277 -19.15 -1.12 -15.19
CA MET A 277 -20.52 -1.31 -14.70
C MET A 277 -21.40 -2.08 -15.71
N SER A 278 -21.21 -1.89 -17.01
CA SER A 278 -22.06 -2.46 -18.07
C SER A 278 -21.58 -3.83 -18.59
N ASP A 279 -20.26 -4.05 -18.66
CA ASP A 279 -19.66 -5.22 -19.30
C ASP A 279 -19.19 -6.24 -18.25
N VAL A 280 -20.03 -7.23 -17.99
CA VAL A 280 -19.79 -8.30 -16.98
C VAL A 280 -18.61 -9.17 -17.37
N ASP A 281 -18.51 -9.53 -18.66
CA ASP A 281 -17.47 -10.44 -19.14
C ASP A 281 -16.11 -9.75 -19.10
N PHE A 282 -16.02 -8.50 -19.59
CA PHE A 282 -14.81 -7.68 -19.45
C PHE A 282 -14.37 -7.55 -17.99
N ARG A 283 -15.32 -7.29 -17.09
CA ARG A 283 -15.02 -7.15 -15.65
C ARG A 283 -14.48 -8.44 -15.04
N ARG A 284 -15.07 -9.60 -15.44
CA ARG A 284 -14.63 -10.92 -14.97
C ARG A 284 -13.24 -11.26 -15.50
N ASP A 285 -12.99 -11.07 -16.80
CA ASP A 285 -11.72 -11.39 -17.45
C ASP A 285 -10.59 -10.52 -16.86
N LEU A 286 -10.85 -9.23 -16.66
CA LEU A 286 -9.89 -8.32 -16.04
C LEU A 286 -9.59 -8.71 -14.58
N GLY A 287 -10.61 -9.12 -13.83
CA GLY A 287 -10.44 -9.59 -12.44
C GLY A 287 -9.60 -10.87 -12.37
N GLU A 288 -9.86 -11.83 -13.24
CA GLU A 288 -9.11 -13.08 -13.31
C GLU A 288 -7.67 -12.85 -13.79
N SER A 289 -7.46 -12.01 -14.79
CA SER A 289 -6.12 -11.62 -15.25
C SER A 289 -5.32 -10.95 -14.14
N SER A 290 -5.95 -10.06 -13.37
CA SER A 290 -5.32 -9.41 -12.21
C SER A 290 -4.95 -10.42 -11.13
N ARG A 291 -5.82 -11.43 -10.87
CA ARG A 291 -5.54 -12.50 -9.91
C ARG A 291 -4.34 -13.33 -10.32
N ILE A 292 -4.30 -13.76 -11.59
CA ILE A 292 -3.17 -14.55 -12.13
C ILE A 292 -1.87 -13.75 -12.03
N TYR A 293 -1.89 -12.49 -12.44
CA TYR A 293 -0.73 -11.60 -12.38
C TYR A 293 -0.23 -11.42 -10.94
N CYS A 294 -1.12 -11.10 -10.01
CA CYS A 294 -0.74 -10.87 -8.61
C CYS A 294 -0.25 -12.17 -7.94
N SER A 295 -0.87 -13.32 -8.23
CA SER A 295 -0.39 -14.61 -7.71
C SER A 295 1.01 -14.96 -8.21
N ALA A 296 1.35 -14.63 -9.46
CA ALA A 296 2.67 -14.88 -10.02
C ALA A 296 3.74 -13.91 -9.51
N ASN A 297 3.38 -12.65 -9.21
CA ASN A 297 4.35 -11.60 -8.90
C ASN A 297 4.37 -11.17 -7.43
N TYR A 298 3.28 -11.36 -6.70
CA TYR A 298 3.10 -10.85 -5.33
C TYR A 298 2.51 -11.93 -4.40
N SER A 299 2.78 -13.23 -4.67
CA SER A 299 2.46 -14.29 -3.73
C SER A 299 3.33 -14.18 -2.48
N ARG A 300 2.79 -14.64 -1.35
CA ARG A 300 3.50 -14.68 -0.08
C ARG A 300 4.83 -15.42 -0.19
N GLU A 301 4.83 -16.60 -0.81
CA GLU A 301 6.03 -17.42 -0.97
C GLU A 301 7.13 -16.68 -1.73
N LYS A 302 6.79 -16.10 -2.90
CA LYS A 302 7.75 -15.35 -3.71
C LYS A 302 8.33 -14.16 -2.96
N ILE A 303 7.50 -13.37 -2.31
CA ILE A 303 7.96 -12.19 -1.56
C ILE A 303 8.86 -12.60 -0.38
N LEU A 304 8.55 -13.70 0.28
CA LEU A 304 9.42 -14.21 1.35
C LEU A 304 10.75 -14.74 0.80
N ASP A 305 10.76 -15.43 -0.35
CA ASP A 305 12.02 -15.87 -1.01
C ASP A 305 12.91 -14.66 -1.36
N GLU A 306 12.31 -13.59 -1.89
CA GLU A 306 13.02 -12.35 -2.23
C GLU A 306 13.60 -11.66 -0.98
N TRP A 307 12.85 -11.68 0.14
CA TRP A 307 13.33 -11.15 1.42
C TRP A 307 14.46 -11.99 2.00
N GLU A 308 14.36 -13.33 2.00
CA GLU A 308 15.43 -14.21 2.47
C GLU A 308 16.71 -14.05 1.66
N ALA A 309 16.60 -13.91 0.32
CA ALA A 309 17.72 -13.60 -0.54
C ALA A 309 18.39 -12.28 -0.12
N LEU A 310 17.62 -11.18 -0.03
CA LEU A 310 18.15 -9.88 0.40
C LEU A 310 18.82 -9.93 1.78
N LEU A 311 18.20 -10.61 2.77
CA LEU A 311 18.74 -10.69 4.12
C LEU A 311 19.99 -11.55 4.22
N SER A 312 20.18 -12.51 3.31
CA SER A 312 21.38 -13.37 3.27
C SER A 312 22.58 -12.71 2.58
N GLU A 313 22.36 -11.64 1.80
CA GLU A 313 23.42 -10.90 1.11
C GLU A 313 24.08 -9.81 1.97
N VAL A 314 23.57 -9.52 3.13
CA VAL A 314 24.04 -8.45 4.03
C VAL A 314 24.62 -9.00 5.32
#